data_d394cead03836fb20459ada86cb67267
#
_entry.id   d394cead03836fb20459ada86cb67267
#
_cell.length_a   1.000
_cell.length_b   1.000
_cell.length_c   1.000
_cell.angle_alpha   90.00
_cell.angle_beta   90.00
_cell.angle_gamma   90.00
#
_symmetry.space_group_name_H-M   'P 1'
#
loop_
_entity.id
_entity.type
_entity.pdbx_description
1 polymer ?
#
loop_
_entity_poly.entity_id
_entity_poly.type
_entity_poly.pdbx_seq_one_letter_code
_entity_poly.pdbx_strand_id
1 'polypeptide(L)'
;MMKTLKITLLFCLVSAFSFAEVSIDQKAALVDLYNSTNGDSWSRTWDMDEPVSTWYGVTIENFNVVEINLSFNNLKGNLPESISLLTSLKVLNLSFNKLEGELPSTLMILSNLEVLKLFSNSFSGNIPANIGSLSNLKSLELFNNNLTGEIPSSIGNLIKLETLILSSNQLIGKLPSSISNLKSLKVLSVFDNSLLGSIPSSIGELKALEELILSNNAFYGKIPNEIAQLTNLKTLLLSNNQFKGNFAALKDKLPNIINFDLDETNRKGALATLDSEDDDDDD
;
A
#
# COMPACT_ATOMS: atom_id res chain seq x y z
N MET A 1 -83.77 22.13 10.75
CA MET A 1 -82.99 21.12 10.00
C MET A 1 -81.55 21.65 9.77
N MET A 2 -80.64 21.33 10.63
CA MET A 2 -79.23 21.68 10.54
C MET A 2 -78.49 20.55 9.80
N LYS A 3 -77.92 20.86 8.65
CA LYS A 3 -77.06 19.91 7.93
C LYS A 3 -75.63 20.04 8.50
N THR A 4 -75.18 19.00 9.21
CA THR A 4 -73.82 18.88 9.66
C THR A 4 -72.89 18.55 8.46
N LEU A 5 -72.00 19.45 8.13
CA LEU A 5 -70.93 19.28 7.15
C LEU A 5 -69.79 18.47 7.78
N LYS A 6 -69.66 17.22 7.39
CA LYS A 6 -68.50 16.35 7.79
C LYS A 6 -67.28 16.76 6.92
N ILE A 7 -66.36 17.47 7.50
CA ILE A 7 -65.06 17.71 6.90
C ILE A 7 -64.22 16.46 7.13
N THR A 8 -64.03 15.67 6.10
CA THR A 8 -63.09 14.55 6.16
C THR A 8 -61.70 15.10 5.87
N LEU A 9 -60.91 15.22 6.95
CA LEU A 9 -59.51 15.61 6.85
C LEU A 9 -58.71 14.40 6.29
N LEU A 10 -58.38 14.46 5.01
CA LEU A 10 -57.52 13.45 4.36
C LEU A 10 -56.06 13.78 4.77
N PHE A 11 -55.56 13.11 5.79
CA PHE A 11 -54.11 13.14 6.09
C PHE A 11 -53.43 12.35 4.97
N CYS A 12 -52.85 13.05 3.99
CA CYS A 12 -51.81 12.51 3.14
C CYS A 12 -50.59 12.24 4.02
N LEU A 13 -50.46 11.00 4.49
CA LEU A 13 -49.20 10.45 4.96
C LEU A 13 -48.28 10.40 3.74
N VAL A 14 -47.57 11.49 3.47
CA VAL A 14 -46.34 11.45 2.70
C VAL A 14 -45.36 10.69 3.60
N SER A 15 -45.29 9.38 3.43
CA SER A 15 -44.15 8.61 3.89
C SER A 15 -42.95 9.18 3.16
N ALA A 16 -42.29 10.16 3.76
CA ALA A 16 -40.93 10.53 3.40
C ALA A 16 -40.12 9.23 3.63
N PHE A 17 -39.89 8.50 2.54
CA PHE A 17 -38.79 7.55 2.51
C PHE A 17 -37.54 8.42 2.70
N SER A 18 -37.16 8.65 3.96
CA SER A 18 -35.82 9.07 4.29
C SER A 18 -34.93 7.97 3.72
N PHE A 19 -34.47 8.14 2.48
CA PHE A 19 -33.31 7.37 2.06
C PHE A 19 -32.23 7.73 3.07
N ALA A 20 -31.80 6.75 3.79
CA ALA A 20 -30.78 6.87 4.80
C ALA A 20 -29.48 7.32 4.11
N GLU A 21 -29.31 8.63 4.02
CA GLU A 21 -28.11 9.24 3.42
C GLU A 21 -26.97 9.26 4.44
N VAL A 22 -25.75 9.26 3.93
CA VAL A 22 -24.54 9.55 4.70
C VAL A 22 -24.62 10.96 5.31
N SER A 23 -23.79 11.23 6.32
CA SER A 23 -23.75 12.58 6.90
C SER A 23 -23.36 13.64 5.87
N ILE A 24 -23.73 14.90 6.14
CA ILE A 24 -23.39 16.05 5.29
C ILE A 24 -21.87 16.12 5.07
N ASP A 25 -21.08 15.87 6.11
CA ASP A 25 -19.61 15.91 6.04
C ASP A 25 -19.05 14.82 5.13
N GLN A 26 -19.61 13.61 5.18
CA GLN A 26 -19.19 12.52 4.30
C GLN A 26 -19.55 12.80 2.83
N LYS A 27 -20.76 13.33 2.56
CA LYS A 27 -21.15 13.75 1.21
C LYS A 27 -20.23 14.87 0.71
N ALA A 28 -19.92 15.85 1.55
CA ALA A 28 -19.00 16.94 1.21
C ALA A 28 -17.60 16.41 0.85
N ALA A 29 -17.05 15.44 1.62
CA ALA A 29 -15.76 14.82 1.32
C ALA A 29 -15.75 14.09 -0.03
N LEU A 30 -16.84 13.42 -0.39
CA LEU A 30 -16.97 12.77 -1.70
C LEU A 30 -17.09 13.80 -2.83
N VAL A 31 -17.83 14.89 -2.63
CA VAL A 31 -17.93 16.00 -3.60
C VAL A 31 -16.57 16.68 -3.78
N ASP A 32 -15.82 16.88 -2.71
CA ASP A 32 -14.46 17.42 -2.79
C ASP A 32 -13.53 16.47 -3.57
N LEU A 33 -13.63 15.16 -3.33
CA LEU A 33 -12.89 14.15 -4.11
C LEU A 33 -13.24 14.27 -5.60
N TYR A 34 -14.51 14.37 -5.94
CA TYR A 34 -14.98 14.56 -7.30
C TYR A 34 -14.38 15.81 -7.94
N ASN A 35 -14.50 16.95 -7.27
CA ASN A 35 -14.04 18.24 -7.78
C ASN A 35 -12.51 18.29 -7.92
N SER A 36 -11.77 17.80 -6.91
CA SER A 36 -10.30 17.84 -6.89
C SER A 36 -9.65 16.87 -7.87
N THR A 37 -10.41 15.88 -8.36
CA THR A 37 -9.90 14.86 -9.27
C THR A 37 -10.57 14.87 -10.65
N ASN A 38 -11.17 16.04 -11.02
CA ASN A 38 -11.80 16.29 -12.32
C ASN A 38 -12.93 15.30 -12.65
N GLY A 39 -13.90 15.21 -11.75
CA GLY A 39 -14.99 14.22 -11.76
C GLY A 39 -15.79 14.16 -13.05
N ASP A 40 -16.00 15.33 -13.72
CA ASP A 40 -16.69 15.39 -15.02
C ASP A 40 -15.97 14.59 -16.12
N SER A 41 -14.67 14.34 -15.94
CA SER A 41 -13.83 13.61 -16.91
C SER A 41 -13.59 12.14 -16.51
N TRP A 42 -14.20 11.65 -15.44
CA TRP A 42 -14.07 10.26 -15.03
C TRP A 42 -14.72 9.33 -16.07
N SER A 43 -14.22 8.14 -16.20
CA SER A 43 -14.81 7.11 -17.07
C SER A 43 -16.21 6.69 -16.61
N ARG A 44 -16.42 6.68 -15.29
CA ARG A 44 -17.70 6.46 -14.61
C ARG A 44 -17.90 7.58 -13.60
N THR A 45 -18.55 8.64 -14.06
CA THR A 45 -18.82 9.83 -13.28
C THR A 45 -20.01 9.64 -12.34
N TRP A 46 -20.09 10.46 -11.29
CA TRP A 46 -21.24 10.49 -10.39
C TRP A 46 -22.25 11.52 -10.87
N ASP A 47 -23.53 11.21 -10.70
CA ASP A 47 -24.62 12.18 -10.80
C ASP A 47 -24.81 12.83 -9.42
N MET A 48 -24.53 14.12 -9.32
CA MET A 48 -24.57 14.85 -8.05
C MET A 48 -25.99 15.09 -7.52
N ASP A 49 -26.99 14.96 -8.38
CA ASP A 49 -28.41 15.09 -8.02
C ASP A 49 -28.98 13.77 -7.47
N GLU A 50 -28.28 12.64 -7.66
CA GLU A 50 -28.66 11.33 -7.18
C GLU A 50 -28.12 11.04 -5.76
N PRO A 51 -28.76 10.13 -5.00
CA PRO A 51 -28.25 9.70 -3.69
C PRO A 51 -26.87 9.08 -3.75
N VAL A 52 -26.01 9.35 -2.73
CA VAL A 52 -24.65 8.81 -2.64
C VAL A 52 -24.60 7.28 -2.76
N SER A 53 -25.64 6.58 -2.33
CA SER A 53 -25.77 5.13 -2.44
C SER A 53 -25.79 4.59 -3.88
N THR A 54 -26.04 5.45 -4.88
CA THR A 54 -26.01 5.11 -6.29
C THR A 54 -24.68 5.42 -6.97
N TRP A 55 -23.77 6.13 -6.26
CA TRP A 55 -22.52 6.58 -6.84
C TRP A 55 -21.57 5.41 -7.06
N TYR A 56 -21.10 5.30 -8.30
CA TYR A 56 -20.21 4.22 -8.69
C TYR A 56 -18.99 4.12 -7.76
N GLY A 57 -18.71 2.91 -7.28
CA GLY A 57 -17.54 2.63 -6.46
C GLY A 57 -17.64 3.08 -5.00
N VAL A 58 -18.78 3.59 -4.56
CA VAL A 58 -19.04 3.94 -3.15
C VAL A 58 -19.90 2.84 -2.51
N THR A 59 -19.42 2.31 -1.38
CA THR A 59 -20.18 1.37 -0.55
C THR A 59 -20.54 2.01 0.79
N ILE A 60 -21.79 1.91 1.17
CA ILE A 60 -22.33 2.47 2.41
C ILE A 60 -22.81 1.35 3.33
N GLU A 61 -22.39 1.37 4.59
CA GLU A 61 -22.90 0.50 5.66
C GLU A 61 -23.34 1.37 6.85
N ASN A 62 -24.56 1.17 7.34
CA ASN A 62 -25.10 1.90 8.51
C ASN A 62 -24.90 3.44 8.38
N PHE A 63 -25.26 4.01 7.22
CA PHE A 63 -25.13 5.44 6.90
C PHE A 63 -23.70 5.97 6.84
N ASN A 64 -22.70 5.11 6.75
CA ASN A 64 -21.30 5.49 6.64
C ASN A 64 -20.69 4.96 5.35
N VAL A 65 -19.88 5.78 4.72
CA VAL A 65 -19.02 5.34 3.60
C VAL A 65 -17.93 4.43 4.17
N VAL A 66 -17.95 3.17 3.74
CA VAL A 66 -16.97 2.16 4.20
C VAL A 66 -16.00 1.73 3.11
N GLU A 67 -16.33 1.96 1.84
CA GLU A 67 -15.45 1.65 0.71
C GLU A 67 -15.57 2.72 -0.37
N ILE A 68 -14.43 3.07 -0.94
CA ILE A 68 -14.31 3.81 -2.20
C ILE A 68 -13.41 3.00 -3.12
N ASN A 69 -13.97 2.53 -4.24
CA ASN A 69 -13.23 1.82 -5.28
C ASN A 69 -13.46 2.48 -6.65
N LEU A 70 -12.55 3.37 -6.99
CA LEU A 70 -12.54 4.13 -8.24
C LEU A 70 -11.32 3.80 -9.10
N SER A 71 -10.86 2.54 -9.03
CA SER A 71 -9.74 2.09 -9.85
C SER A 71 -10.09 2.15 -11.35
N PHE A 72 -9.09 2.46 -12.19
CA PHE A 72 -9.24 2.58 -13.65
C PHE A 72 -10.34 3.58 -14.09
N ASN A 73 -10.48 4.70 -13.38
CA ASN A 73 -11.60 5.61 -13.62
C ASN A 73 -11.20 7.00 -14.16
N ASN A 74 -9.94 7.17 -14.61
CA ASN A 74 -9.44 8.41 -15.19
C ASN A 74 -9.43 9.62 -14.23
N LEU A 75 -9.34 9.40 -12.92
CA LEU A 75 -9.18 10.46 -11.93
C LEU A 75 -7.89 11.24 -12.20
N LYS A 76 -7.96 12.57 -12.20
CA LYS A 76 -6.80 13.44 -12.45
C LYS A 76 -6.84 14.64 -11.49
N GLY A 77 -5.75 14.88 -10.77
CA GLY A 77 -5.60 15.94 -9.78
C GLY A 77 -5.17 15.37 -8.44
N ASN A 78 -5.48 16.04 -7.36
CA ASN A 78 -4.97 15.74 -6.04
C ASN A 78 -6.01 15.08 -5.14
N LEU A 79 -5.56 14.19 -4.27
CA LEU A 79 -6.41 13.65 -3.20
C LEU A 79 -6.67 14.74 -2.16
N PRO A 80 -7.94 15.11 -1.87
CA PRO A 80 -8.23 16.22 -0.98
C PRO A 80 -8.07 15.85 0.50
N GLU A 81 -7.72 16.83 1.34
CA GLU A 81 -7.60 16.69 2.79
C GLU A 81 -8.91 16.23 3.45
N SER A 82 -10.05 16.61 2.88
CA SER A 82 -11.39 16.26 3.37
C SER A 82 -11.70 14.76 3.29
N ILE A 83 -10.87 13.95 2.59
CA ILE A 83 -10.96 12.47 2.61
C ILE A 83 -10.96 11.94 4.06
N SER A 84 -10.31 12.66 4.96
CA SER A 84 -10.22 12.36 6.39
C SER A 84 -11.57 12.39 7.13
N LEU A 85 -12.60 13.00 6.56
CA LEU A 85 -13.96 13.02 7.11
C LEU A 85 -14.67 11.67 6.96
N LEU A 86 -14.14 10.77 6.13
CA LEU A 86 -14.68 9.43 5.93
C LEU A 86 -14.17 8.46 7.01
N THR A 87 -14.41 8.76 8.27
CA THR A 87 -13.79 8.09 9.42
C THR A 87 -14.14 6.60 9.56
N SER A 88 -15.20 6.13 8.89
CA SER A 88 -15.60 4.71 8.85
C SER A 88 -15.01 3.96 7.65
N LEU A 89 -14.17 4.62 6.81
CA LEU A 89 -13.63 4.02 5.60
C LEU A 89 -12.70 2.85 5.95
N LYS A 90 -12.96 1.70 5.33
CA LYS A 90 -12.19 0.45 5.45
C LYS A 90 -11.36 0.19 4.21
N VAL A 91 -11.88 0.57 3.03
CA VAL A 91 -11.21 0.33 1.74
C VAL A 91 -11.14 1.62 0.95
N LEU A 92 -9.93 2.02 0.57
CA LEU A 92 -9.68 3.09 -0.40
C LEU A 92 -8.84 2.54 -1.55
N ASN A 93 -9.46 2.34 -2.70
CA ASN A 93 -8.80 1.90 -3.92
C ASN A 93 -8.98 2.94 -5.03
N LEU A 94 -7.91 3.68 -5.31
CA LEU A 94 -7.82 4.68 -6.38
C LEU A 94 -6.72 4.31 -7.39
N SER A 95 -6.34 3.03 -7.49
CA SER A 95 -5.27 2.56 -8.36
C SER A 95 -5.57 2.76 -9.85
N PHE A 96 -4.52 2.78 -10.67
CA PHE A 96 -4.62 2.96 -12.13
C PHE A 96 -5.40 4.21 -12.53
N ASN A 97 -4.99 5.36 -11.97
CA ASN A 97 -5.54 6.67 -12.32
C ASN A 97 -4.40 7.63 -12.68
N LYS A 98 -4.66 8.92 -12.70
CA LYS A 98 -3.72 10.00 -13.01
C LYS A 98 -3.61 10.98 -11.85
N LEU A 99 -3.78 10.47 -10.62
CA LEU A 99 -3.67 11.28 -9.40
C LEU A 99 -2.23 11.74 -9.21
N GLU A 100 -2.06 12.98 -8.73
CA GLU A 100 -0.77 13.63 -8.55
C GLU A 100 -0.70 14.36 -7.20
N GLY A 101 0.41 15.04 -6.94
CA GLY A 101 0.64 15.73 -5.66
C GLY A 101 1.06 14.80 -4.54
N GLU A 102 1.03 15.30 -3.32
CA GLU A 102 1.45 14.56 -2.13
C GLU A 102 0.29 13.77 -1.52
N LEU A 103 0.62 12.72 -0.78
CA LEU A 103 -0.35 12.01 0.05
C LEU A 103 -0.75 12.91 1.23
N PRO A 104 -2.04 13.29 1.39
CA PRO A 104 -2.44 14.17 2.48
C PRO A 104 -2.18 13.51 3.85
N SER A 105 -1.51 14.22 4.76
CA SER A 105 -1.22 13.70 6.09
C SER A 105 -2.48 13.41 6.92
N THR A 106 -3.59 14.06 6.60
CA THR A 106 -4.91 13.83 7.19
C THR A 106 -5.50 12.47 6.83
N LEU A 107 -5.11 11.87 5.70
CA LEU A 107 -5.50 10.50 5.35
C LEU A 107 -5.10 9.51 6.47
N MET A 108 -3.99 9.79 7.17
CA MET A 108 -3.44 8.89 8.20
C MET A 108 -4.26 8.87 9.50
N ILE A 109 -5.31 9.69 9.64
CA ILE A 109 -6.24 9.60 10.78
C ILE A 109 -7.35 8.55 10.58
N LEU A 110 -7.48 7.97 9.38
CA LEU A 110 -8.48 6.96 9.07
C LEU A 110 -8.13 5.60 9.70
N SER A 111 -8.17 5.53 11.01
CA SER A 111 -7.73 4.34 11.78
C SER A 111 -8.54 3.07 11.48
N ASN A 112 -9.73 3.18 10.87
CA ASN A 112 -10.53 2.04 10.43
C ASN A 112 -10.08 1.47 9.07
N LEU A 113 -9.14 2.15 8.36
CA LEU A 113 -8.70 1.73 7.04
C LEU A 113 -7.96 0.39 7.12
N GLU A 114 -8.41 -0.57 6.33
CA GLU A 114 -7.83 -1.92 6.21
C GLU A 114 -7.05 -2.09 4.91
N VAL A 115 -7.50 -1.42 3.84
CA VAL A 115 -6.89 -1.52 2.51
C VAL A 115 -6.68 -0.13 1.94
N LEU A 116 -5.43 0.19 1.58
CA LEU A 116 -5.05 1.41 0.88
C LEU A 116 -4.29 1.05 -0.40
N LYS A 117 -4.94 1.26 -1.57
CA LYS A 117 -4.40 1.00 -2.90
C LYS A 117 -4.37 2.28 -3.71
N LEU A 118 -3.19 2.84 -3.90
CA LEU A 118 -2.95 4.07 -4.67
C LEU A 118 -1.93 3.86 -5.79
N PHE A 119 -1.60 2.60 -6.11
CA PHE A 119 -0.58 2.25 -7.08
C PHE A 119 -0.95 2.66 -8.52
N SER A 120 0.06 2.79 -9.36
CA SER A 120 -0.10 3.22 -10.76
C SER A 120 -0.83 4.56 -10.87
N ASN A 121 -0.24 5.57 -10.23
CA ASN A 121 -0.60 6.98 -10.25
C ASN A 121 0.67 7.85 -10.40
N SER A 122 0.59 9.13 -10.12
CA SER A 122 1.71 10.07 -10.16
C SER A 122 1.94 10.76 -8.80
N PHE A 123 1.56 10.11 -7.69
CA PHE A 123 1.80 10.67 -6.36
C PHE A 123 3.29 10.92 -6.12
N SER A 124 3.61 12.04 -5.50
CA SER A 124 4.98 12.52 -5.24
C SER A 124 5.15 12.90 -3.76
N GLY A 125 6.32 13.43 -3.41
CA GLY A 125 6.64 13.75 -2.03
C GLY A 125 6.89 12.50 -1.18
N ASN A 126 6.85 12.65 0.13
CA ASN A 126 7.23 11.59 1.05
C ASN A 126 6.03 10.73 1.48
N ILE A 127 6.30 9.48 1.86
CA ILE A 127 5.33 8.71 2.65
C ILE A 127 5.14 9.45 3.98
N PRO A 128 3.92 9.82 4.38
CA PRO A 128 3.70 10.60 5.59
C PRO A 128 4.26 9.93 6.84
N ALA A 129 4.98 10.70 7.67
CA ALA A 129 5.67 10.18 8.86
C ALA A 129 4.72 9.53 9.88
N ASN A 130 3.44 9.87 9.85
CA ASN A 130 2.38 9.31 10.70
C ASN A 130 1.62 8.14 10.06
N ILE A 131 2.16 7.50 9.00
CA ILE A 131 1.55 6.32 8.34
C ILE A 131 1.18 5.21 9.34
N GLY A 132 1.98 5.05 10.38
CA GLY A 132 1.73 4.06 11.44
C GLY A 132 0.46 4.27 12.26
N SER A 133 -0.26 5.39 12.08
CA SER A 133 -1.56 5.64 12.73
C SER A 133 -2.70 4.83 12.12
N LEU A 134 -2.51 4.28 10.91
CA LEU A 134 -3.49 3.40 10.25
C LEU A 134 -3.48 1.99 10.89
N SER A 135 -3.79 1.91 12.17
CA SER A 135 -3.55 0.73 13.02
C SER A 135 -4.33 -0.54 12.61
N ASN A 136 -5.34 -0.42 11.76
CA ASN A 136 -6.09 -1.55 11.22
C ASN A 136 -5.64 -1.97 9.81
N LEU A 137 -4.62 -1.30 9.24
CA LEU A 137 -4.21 -1.54 7.87
C LEU A 137 -3.62 -2.94 7.69
N LYS A 138 -4.14 -3.66 6.68
CA LYS A 138 -3.74 -5.00 6.25
C LYS A 138 -3.00 -4.97 4.91
N SER A 139 -3.36 -4.04 4.02
CA SER A 139 -2.70 -3.87 2.72
C SER A 139 -2.36 -2.42 2.47
N LEU A 140 -1.07 -2.15 2.15
CA LEU A 140 -0.54 -0.87 1.71
C LEU A 140 0.16 -1.05 0.36
N GLU A 141 -0.46 -0.58 -0.70
CA GLU A 141 0.03 -0.73 -2.06
C GLU A 141 0.19 0.64 -2.73
N LEU A 142 1.43 1.14 -2.78
CA LEU A 142 1.80 2.46 -3.32
C LEU A 142 2.76 2.36 -4.52
N PHE A 143 2.92 1.18 -5.10
CA PHE A 143 3.89 0.95 -6.17
C PHE A 143 3.55 1.73 -7.46
N ASN A 144 4.58 1.94 -8.29
CA ASN A 144 4.45 2.67 -9.54
C ASN A 144 3.85 4.07 -9.32
N ASN A 145 4.61 4.89 -8.58
CA ASN A 145 4.37 6.30 -8.29
C ASN A 145 5.71 7.08 -8.31
N ASN A 146 5.70 8.35 -7.93
CA ASN A 146 6.89 9.23 -7.86
C ASN A 146 7.26 9.55 -6.40
N LEU A 147 6.97 8.65 -5.46
CA LEU A 147 7.23 8.88 -4.03
C LEU A 147 8.73 8.93 -3.75
N THR A 148 9.14 9.86 -2.89
CA THR A 148 10.52 10.16 -2.53
C THR A 148 10.75 10.00 -1.03
N GLY A 149 11.98 10.31 -0.57
CA GLY A 149 12.32 10.28 0.86
C GLY A 149 12.45 8.86 1.42
N GLU A 150 12.48 8.75 2.71
CA GLU A 150 12.71 7.48 3.42
C GLU A 150 11.40 6.76 3.75
N ILE A 151 11.46 5.44 3.92
CA ILE A 151 10.35 4.67 4.51
C ILE A 151 10.30 5.02 6.00
N PRO A 152 9.21 5.64 6.50
CA PRO A 152 9.13 6.08 7.88
C PRO A 152 9.22 4.92 8.88
N SER A 153 9.94 5.09 9.98
CA SER A 153 10.04 4.06 11.02
C SER A 153 8.68 3.72 11.66
N SER A 154 7.71 4.64 11.59
CA SER A 154 6.33 4.41 12.06
C SER A 154 5.61 3.30 11.29
N ILE A 155 6.12 2.89 10.09
CA ILE A 155 5.58 1.74 9.35
C ILE A 155 5.50 0.48 10.24
N GLY A 156 6.46 0.32 11.16
CA GLY A 156 6.48 -0.80 12.11
C GLY A 156 5.33 -0.81 13.13
N ASN A 157 4.50 0.23 13.18
CA ASN A 157 3.30 0.27 14.03
C ASN A 157 2.09 -0.40 13.36
N LEU A 158 2.18 -0.72 12.07
CA LEU A 158 1.12 -1.38 11.30
C LEU A 158 1.10 -2.90 11.57
N ILE A 159 0.92 -3.30 12.82
CA ILE A 159 1.10 -4.70 13.27
C ILE A 159 0.15 -5.72 12.62
N LYS A 160 -0.92 -5.25 11.97
CA LYS A 160 -1.88 -6.08 11.20
C LYS A 160 -1.52 -6.18 9.72
N LEU A 161 -0.45 -5.49 9.27
CA LEU A 161 -0.09 -5.42 7.86
C LEU A 161 0.33 -6.79 7.34
N GLU A 162 -0.30 -7.23 6.26
CA GLU A 162 -0.02 -8.47 5.55
C GLU A 162 0.70 -8.20 4.22
N THR A 163 0.41 -7.07 3.58
CA THR A 163 0.98 -6.70 2.28
C THR A 163 1.55 -5.29 2.34
N LEU A 164 2.84 -5.15 2.01
CA LEU A 164 3.54 -3.88 1.84
C LEU A 164 4.25 -3.87 0.49
N ILE A 165 3.72 -3.10 -0.47
CA ILE A 165 4.29 -2.97 -1.81
C ILE A 165 4.54 -1.50 -2.11
N LEU A 166 5.83 -1.13 -2.15
CA LEU A 166 6.33 0.22 -2.41
C LEU A 166 7.20 0.28 -3.68
N SER A 167 7.15 -0.75 -4.50
CA SER A 167 8.00 -0.94 -5.69
C SER A 167 7.85 0.18 -6.70
N SER A 168 8.87 0.38 -7.54
CA SER A 168 8.87 1.37 -8.62
C SER A 168 8.45 2.76 -8.15
N ASN A 169 9.30 3.30 -7.25
CA ASN A 169 9.23 4.66 -6.71
C ASN A 169 10.66 5.26 -6.68
N GLN A 170 10.85 6.39 -6.03
CA GLN A 170 12.13 7.07 -5.87
C GLN A 170 12.56 7.11 -4.39
N LEU A 171 12.20 6.07 -3.63
CA LEU A 171 12.49 5.99 -2.19
C LEU A 171 13.98 5.81 -1.95
N ILE A 172 14.50 6.48 -0.94
CA ILE A 172 15.91 6.49 -0.52
C ILE A 172 16.06 6.01 0.93
N GLY A 173 17.29 6.01 1.43
CA GLY A 173 17.56 5.65 2.82
C GLY A 173 17.56 4.14 3.04
N LYS A 174 17.30 3.71 4.27
CA LYS A 174 17.41 2.31 4.68
C LYS A 174 16.04 1.68 4.88
N LEU A 175 15.98 0.36 4.73
CA LEU A 175 14.85 -0.40 5.26
C LEU A 175 14.84 -0.24 6.80
N PRO A 176 13.79 0.35 7.40
CA PRO A 176 13.78 0.61 8.83
C PRO A 176 13.75 -0.69 9.65
N SER A 177 14.52 -0.76 10.72
CA SER A 177 14.57 -1.96 11.58
C SER A 177 13.20 -2.30 12.19
N SER A 178 12.33 -1.30 12.36
CA SER A 178 10.96 -1.46 12.84
C SER A 178 10.08 -2.33 11.91
N ILE A 179 10.52 -2.60 10.67
CA ILE A 179 9.84 -3.53 9.76
C ILE A 179 9.64 -4.90 10.42
N SER A 180 10.56 -5.32 11.29
CA SER A 180 10.49 -6.59 12.00
C SER A 180 9.31 -6.71 12.98
N ASN A 181 8.64 -5.60 13.30
CA ASN A 181 7.43 -5.60 14.13
C ASN A 181 6.19 -6.14 13.38
N LEU A 182 6.24 -6.18 12.05
CA LEU A 182 5.13 -6.57 11.18
C LEU A 182 4.97 -8.10 11.13
N LYS A 183 4.63 -8.73 12.26
CA LYS A 183 4.62 -10.19 12.38
C LYS A 183 3.60 -10.89 11.47
N SER A 184 2.60 -10.17 10.97
CA SER A 184 1.59 -10.68 10.03
C SER A 184 2.02 -10.53 8.56
N LEU A 185 3.18 -9.88 8.28
CA LEU A 185 3.59 -9.54 6.93
C LEU A 185 3.90 -10.80 6.10
N LYS A 186 3.21 -10.93 4.96
CA LYS A 186 3.35 -12.01 3.97
C LYS A 186 4.12 -11.54 2.75
N VAL A 187 3.89 -10.29 2.32
CA VAL A 187 4.53 -9.72 1.13
C VAL A 187 5.23 -8.42 1.50
N LEU A 188 6.54 -8.37 1.26
CA LEU A 188 7.37 -7.17 1.32
C LEU A 188 8.05 -6.96 -0.03
N SER A 189 7.64 -5.94 -0.77
CA SER A 189 8.29 -5.55 -2.01
C SER A 189 8.65 -4.08 -2.01
N VAL A 190 9.94 -3.80 -2.17
CA VAL A 190 10.52 -2.47 -2.39
C VAL A 190 11.35 -2.45 -3.68
N PHE A 191 11.05 -3.36 -4.61
CA PHE A 191 11.68 -3.47 -5.92
C PHE A 191 11.77 -2.11 -6.62
N ASP A 192 12.87 -1.88 -7.34
CA ASP A 192 13.04 -0.71 -8.19
C ASP A 192 12.84 0.62 -7.42
N ASN A 193 13.81 0.90 -6.54
CA ASN A 193 13.93 2.12 -5.73
C ASN A 193 15.42 2.50 -5.59
N SER A 194 15.73 3.50 -4.77
CA SER A 194 17.11 3.91 -4.44
C SER A 194 17.47 3.62 -2.97
N LEU A 195 16.89 2.56 -2.40
CA LEU A 195 17.16 2.16 -1.02
C LEU A 195 18.58 1.62 -0.88
N LEU A 196 19.21 1.91 0.26
CA LEU A 196 20.59 1.55 0.55
C LEU A 196 20.74 0.90 1.94
N GLY A 197 21.98 0.56 2.32
CA GLY A 197 22.26 -0.04 3.61
C GLY A 197 22.22 -1.57 3.56
N SER A 198 22.34 -2.19 4.73
CA SER A 198 22.24 -3.65 4.86
C SER A 198 20.80 -4.07 5.19
N ILE A 199 20.45 -5.30 4.81
CA ILE A 199 19.22 -5.93 5.30
C ILE A 199 19.39 -6.15 6.82
N PRO A 200 18.48 -5.66 7.67
CA PRO A 200 18.57 -5.88 9.12
C PRO A 200 18.39 -7.36 9.45
N SER A 201 19.20 -7.90 10.38
CA SER A 201 19.09 -9.30 10.82
C SER A 201 17.71 -9.64 11.40
N SER A 202 17.04 -8.65 11.99
CA SER A 202 15.67 -8.78 12.50
C SER A 202 14.62 -9.11 11.42
N ILE A 203 14.98 -9.05 10.12
CA ILE A 203 14.10 -9.52 9.04
C ILE A 203 13.69 -10.99 9.25
N GLY A 204 14.58 -11.81 9.81
CA GLY A 204 14.32 -13.21 10.14
C GLY A 204 13.21 -13.45 11.16
N GLU A 205 12.69 -12.37 11.79
CA GLU A 205 11.57 -12.44 12.73
C GLU A 205 10.19 -12.44 12.03
N LEU A 206 10.15 -12.14 10.72
CA LEU A 206 8.91 -12.09 9.93
C LEU A 206 8.49 -13.50 9.49
N LYS A 207 8.09 -14.34 10.44
CA LYS A 207 7.82 -15.77 10.20
C LYS A 207 6.67 -16.05 9.22
N ALA A 208 5.76 -15.08 9.02
CA ALA A 208 4.67 -15.19 8.05
C ALA A 208 5.09 -14.82 6.62
N LEU A 209 6.33 -14.31 6.41
CA LEU A 209 6.76 -13.76 5.14
C LEU A 209 6.87 -14.86 4.08
N GLU A 210 6.17 -14.65 2.96
CA GLU A 210 6.14 -15.52 1.79
C GLU A 210 6.94 -14.91 0.63
N GLU A 211 6.95 -13.58 0.51
CA GLU A 211 7.65 -12.87 -0.56
C GLU A 211 8.51 -11.74 0.00
N LEU A 212 9.80 -11.76 -0.33
CA LEU A 212 10.79 -10.72 -0.05
C LEU A 212 11.44 -10.28 -1.35
N ILE A 213 11.07 -9.10 -1.83
CA ILE A 213 11.51 -8.58 -3.12
C ILE A 213 12.22 -7.25 -2.89
N LEU A 214 13.56 -7.27 -2.97
CA LEU A 214 14.45 -6.14 -2.75
C LEU A 214 15.29 -5.78 -3.99
N SER A 215 15.11 -6.49 -5.10
CA SER A 215 15.91 -6.29 -6.34
C SER A 215 15.82 -4.86 -6.86
N ASN A 216 16.80 -4.45 -7.67
CA ASN A 216 16.92 -3.12 -8.25
C ASN A 216 16.92 -2.01 -7.18
N ASN A 217 17.94 -2.05 -6.32
CA ASN A 217 18.19 -1.06 -5.28
C ASN A 217 19.71 -0.86 -5.08
N ALA A 218 20.10 -0.09 -4.08
CA ALA A 218 21.49 0.11 -3.70
C ALA A 218 21.85 -0.57 -2.35
N PHE A 219 21.15 -1.66 -1.98
CA PHE A 219 21.50 -2.42 -0.76
C PHE A 219 22.91 -3.02 -0.86
N TYR A 220 23.63 -3.05 0.26
CA TYR A 220 25.00 -3.55 0.30
C TYR A 220 25.25 -4.41 1.56
N GLY A 221 26.50 -4.92 1.66
CA GLY A 221 26.91 -5.76 2.78
C GLY A 221 26.52 -7.22 2.60
N LYS A 222 26.54 -7.98 3.68
CA LYS A 222 26.20 -9.41 3.65
C LYS A 222 24.69 -9.59 3.81
N ILE A 223 24.15 -10.59 3.15
CA ILE A 223 22.78 -11.04 3.44
C ILE A 223 22.78 -11.72 4.81
N PRO A 224 21.92 -11.31 5.75
CA PRO A 224 21.90 -11.90 7.09
C PRO A 224 21.49 -13.37 7.07
N ASN A 225 22.19 -14.19 7.86
CA ASN A 225 21.88 -15.62 7.98
C ASN A 225 20.47 -15.89 8.50
N GLU A 226 19.90 -14.92 9.20
CA GLU A 226 18.55 -14.96 9.77
C GLU A 226 17.45 -15.07 8.72
N ILE A 227 17.74 -14.74 7.44
CA ILE A 227 16.81 -15.01 6.33
C ILE A 227 16.46 -16.51 6.26
N ALA A 228 17.39 -17.40 6.60
CA ALA A 228 17.12 -18.85 6.67
C ALA A 228 16.03 -19.24 7.70
N GLN A 229 15.65 -18.31 8.59
CA GLN A 229 14.56 -18.51 9.54
C GLN A 229 13.18 -18.22 8.96
N LEU A 230 13.09 -17.72 7.73
CA LEU A 230 11.86 -17.43 7.00
C LEU A 230 11.35 -18.70 6.31
N THR A 231 10.90 -19.66 7.09
CA THR A 231 10.53 -21.00 6.59
C THR A 231 9.33 -21.01 5.64
N ASN A 232 8.51 -19.95 5.64
CA ASN A 232 7.38 -19.80 4.72
C ASN A 232 7.75 -19.08 3.41
N LEU A 233 9.02 -18.64 3.27
CA LEU A 233 9.45 -17.83 2.12
C LEU A 233 9.42 -18.66 0.83
N LYS A 234 8.67 -18.17 -0.16
CA LYS A 234 8.49 -18.74 -1.50
C LYS A 234 9.25 -17.96 -2.55
N THR A 235 9.38 -16.64 -2.35
CA THR A 235 10.02 -15.72 -3.30
C THR A 235 11.07 -14.89 -2.56
N LEU A 236 12.32 -14.96 -3.03
CA LEU A 236 13.43 -14.13 -2.58
C LEU A 236 14.17 -13.56 -3.78
N LEU A 237 13.93 -12.29 -4.08
CA LEU A 237 14.55 -11.56 -5.18
C LEU A 237 15.47 -10.47 -4.63
N LEU A 238 16.78 -10.58 -4.90
CA LEU A 238 17.82 -9.72 -4.35
C LEU A 238 18.75 -9.15 -5.45
N SER A 239 18.55 -9.52 -6.72
CA SER A 239 19.39 -9.12 -7.85
C SER A 239 19.48 -7.60 -8.02
N ASN A 240 20.49 -7.15 -8.76
CA ASN A 240 20.76 -5.73 -9.01
C ASN A 240 20.86 -4.90 -7.73
N ASN A 241 21.74 -5.37 -6.82
CA ASN A 241 22.14 -4.72 -5.59
C ASN A 241 23.67 -4.84 -5.41
N GLN A 242 24.20 -4.35 -4.29
CA GLN A 242 25.63 -4.39 -3.99
C GLN A 242 25.97 -5.39 -2.85
N PHE A 243 25.20 -6.49 -2.75
CA PHE A 243 25.44 -7.51 -1.73
C PHE A 243 26.77 -8.23 -1.97
N LYS A 244 27.45 -8.63 -0.88
CA LYS A 244 28.72 -9.34 -0.89
C LYS A 244 28.61 -10.67 -0.14
N GLY A 245 29.26 -11.71 -0.66
CA GLY A 245 29.34 -13.02 0.00
C GLY A 245 28.93 -14.17 -0.93
N ASN A 246 29.11 -15.39 -0.42
CA ASN A 246 28.68 -16.59 -1.12
C ASN A 246 27.24 -16.96 -0.69
N PHE A 247 26.30 -16.86 -1.61
CA PHE A 247 24.88 -17.04 -1.36
C PHE A 247 24.35 -18.41 -1.85
N ALA A 248 25.21 -19.25 -2.46
CA ALA A 248 24.79 -20.53 -3.01
C ALA A 248 24.12 -21.43 -1.94
N ALA A 249 24.66 -21.41 -0.72
CA ALA A 249 24.11 -22.18 0.40
C ALA A 249 22.84 -21.58 1.03
N LEU A 250 22.42 -20.37 0.64
CA LEU A 250 21.23 -19.76 1.21
C LEU A 250 19.95 -20.43 0.69
N LYS A 251 19.93 -20.76 -0.61
CA LYS A 251 18.81 -21.44 -1.25
C LYS A 251 18.49 -22.77 -0.58
N ASP A 252 19.53 -23.52 -0.23
CA ASP A 252 19.39 -24.85 0.40
C ASP A 252 18.82 -24.78 1.83
N LYS A 253 18.89 -23.61 2.46
CA LYS A 253 18.35 -23.36 3.81
C LYS A 253 16.89 -22.88 3.81
N LEU A 254 16.29 -22.65 2.64
CA LEU A 254 14.93 -22.14 2.49
C LEU A 254 14.03 -23.26 1.92
N PRO A 255 13.32 -24.01 2.77
CA PRO A 255 12.66 -25.26 2.37
C PRO A 255 11.53 -25.09 1.36
N ASN A 256 10.89 -23.92 1.33
CA ASN A 256 9.73 -23.65 0.49
C ASN A 256 10.02 -22.66 -0.66
N ILE A 257 11.30 -22.35 -0.92
CA ILE A 257 11.68 -21.38 -1.94
C ILE A 257 11.36 -21.86 -3.36
N ILE A 258 10.61 -21.07 -4.11
CA ILE A 258 10.22 -21.34 -5.49
C ILE A 258 10.99 -20.39 -6.42
N ASN A 259 10.90 -19.09 -6.15
CA ASN A 259 11.55 -18.05 -6.94
C ASN A 259 12.75 -17.50 -6.15
N PHE A 260 13.94 -17.70 -6.72
CA PHE A 260 15.18 -17.25 -6.11
C PHE A 260 16.04 -16.58 -7.17
N ASP A 261 16.34 -15.31 -6.98
CA ASP A 261 17.17 -14.52 -7.88
C ASP A 261 18.27 -13.77 -7.13
N LEU A 262 19.49 -13.97 -7.60
CA LEU A 262 20.73 -13.33 -7.15
C LEU A 262 21.60 -13.03 -8.36
N ASP A 263 22.30 -11.90 -8.34
CA ASP A 263 23.21 -11.52 -9.41
C ASP A 263 24.24 -12.60 -9.75
N GLU A 264 24.33 -12.95 -11.03
CA GLU A 264 25.36 -13.87 -11.52
C GLU A 264 26.80 -13.33 -11.37
N THR A 265 26.95 -12.00 -11.21
CA THR A 265 28.27 -11.37 -10.97
C THR A 265 28.92 -11.84 -9.69
N ASN A 266 28.15 -12.22 -8.67
CA ASN A 266 28.67 -12.82 -7.44
C ASN A 266 29.05 -14.31 -7.58
N ARG A 267 28.58 -14.99 -8.65
CA ARG A 267 29.04 -16.36 -8.98
C ARG A 267 30.46 -16.39 -9.57
N LYS A 268 30.83 -15.37 -10.36
CA LYS A 268 32.17 -15.29 -10.95
C LYS A 268 33.27 -15.01 -9.92
N GLY A 269 32.97 -14.28 -8.84
CA GLY A 269 33.93 -14.05 -7.75
C GLY A 269 34.28 -15.34 -6.96
N ALA A 270 33.38 -16.30 -6.90
CA ALA A 270 33.65 -17.61 -6.25
C ALA A 270 34.44 -18.57 -7.12
N LEU A 271 34.36 -18.42 -8.46
CA LEU A 271 35.14 -19.23 -9.39
C LEU A 271 36.57 -18.67 -9.58
N ALA A 272 36.74 -17.36 -9.51
CA ALA A 272 38.07 -16.73 -9.66
C ALA A 272 39.04 -17.01 -8.48
N THR A 273 38.53 -17.41 -7.32
CA THR A 273 39.35 -17.81 -6.17
C THR A 273 39.77 -19.29 -6.18
N LEU A 274 39.21 -20.13 -7.07
CA LEU A 274 39.60 -21.52 -7.20
C LEU A 274 40.71 -21.74 -8.25
N ASP A 275 40.92 -20.76 -9.16
CA ASP A 275 41.96 -20.85 -10.21
C ASP A 275 43.30 -20.18 -9.83
N SER A 276 43.48 -19.72 -8.61
CA SER A 276 44.71 -19.03 -8.16
C SER A 276 45.58 -19.81 -7.13
N GLU A 277 45.32 -21.10 -6.91
CA GLU A 277 46.10 -21.91 -5.95
C GLU A 277 46.96 -23.03 -6.58
N ASP A 278 47.03 -23.10 -7.92
CA ASP A 278 47.89 -24.11 -8.55
C ASP A 278 48.80 -23.48 -9.62
N ASP A 279 49.80 -22.71 -9.24
CA ASP A 279 50.99 -22.44 -10.05
C ASP A 279 52.08 -21.76 -9.18
N ASP A 280 52.66 -22.52 -8.26
CA ASP A 280 53.98 -22.30 -7.70
C ASP A 280 54.58 -23.65 -7.16
N ASP A 281 55.02 -24.44 -8.07
CA ASP A 281 56.14 -25.40 -7.84
C ASP A 281 56.72 -25.82 -9.20
N ASP A 282 57.93 -25.31 -9.48
CA ASP A 282 59.05 -25.88 -10.20
C ASP A 282 59.85 -24.79 -10.99
N ASP A 283 60.93 -24.26 -10.38
CA ASP A 283 62.33 -24.37 -10.79
C ASP A 283 63.25 -23.47 -9.89
#